data_1043a4330807f6cdcc9bc67fd592d575
#
_entry.id   1043a4330807f6cdcc9bc67fd592d575
#
_cell.length_a   1.000
_cell.length_b   1.000
_cell.length_c   1.000
_cell.angle_alpha   90.00
_cell.angle_beta   90.00
_cell.angle_gamma   90.00
#
_symmetry.space_group_name_H-M   'P 1'
#
loop_
_entity.id
_entity.type
_entity.pdbx_description
1 polymer ?
#
loop_
_entity_poly.entity_id
_entity_poly.type
_entity_poly.pdbx_seq_one_letter_code
_entity_poly.pdbx_strand_id
1 'polypeptide(L)'
;MQIQHRYQNYKIMISKWNNKEANNLVKHYDKIGISKDIALRIYTSRLLGNDSKLVLHGGGNTSLKILKTNNQKNKQNILLVKGSGKDMAKIDLDGFPSLELDNLLSLRKFNKMNDFQMVNYFKKFMIDTTYPNASVETLLHAFLPHKYIDHTHSSAILSLVNQKNNKSICKKLFDNKLAIVPY
;
A
#
# COMPACT_ATOMS: atom_id res chain seq x y z
N MET A 1 26.09 -2.75 42.85
CA MET A 1 25.75 -3.73 41.80
C MET A 1 25.35 -2.96 40.55
N GLN A 2 26.32 -2.75 39.65
CA GLN A 2 26.13 -1.93 38.43
C GLN A 2 25.37 -2.74 37.42
N ILE A 3 24.19 -2.28 37.03
CA ILE A 3 23.43 -2.82 35.87
C ILE A 3 24.09 -2.18 34.64
N GLN A 4 25.06 -2.89 34.06
CA GLN A 4 25.56 -2.56 32.74
C GLN A 4 24.41 -2.69 31.74
N HIS A 5 23.91 -1.58 31.24
CA HIS A 5 23.02 -1.52 30.10
C HIS A 5 23.71 -2.13 28.90
N ARG A 6 23.39 -3.37 28.58
CA ARG A 6 23.66 -3.94 27.26
C ARG A 6 22.76 -3.20 26.25
N TYR A 7 23.22 -2.10 25.72
CA TYR A 7 22.71 -1.58 24.46
C TYR A 7 23.18 -2.55 23.38
N GLN A 8 22.40 -3.63 23.20
CA GLN A 8 22.53 -4.43 21.99
C GLN A 8 22.26 -3.50 20.81
N ASN A 9 23.15 -3.52 19.82
CA ASN A 9 23.06 -2.77 18.57
C ASN A 9 21.70 -3.00 17.93
N TYR A 10 20.72 -2.16 18.22
CA TYR A 10 19.47 -2.10 17.49
C TYR A 10 19.84 -1.72 16.06
N LYS A 11 19.74 -2.66 15.12
CA LYS A 11 19.89 -2.34 13.70
C LYS A 11 18.73 -1.41 13.33
N ILE A 12 19.00 -0.12 13.35
CA ILE A 12 18.08 0.91 12.87
C ILE A 12 17.78 0.56 11.42
N MET A 13 16.50 0.61 11.04
CA MET A 13 16.11 0.44 9.64
C MET A 13 16.70 1.59 8.83
N ILE A 14 17.58 1.28 7.90
CA ILE A 14 18.21 2.26 7.01
C ILE A 14 17.36 2.36 5.75
N SER A 15 17.05 3.59 5.33
CA SER A 15 16.37 3.83 4.06
C SER A 15 17.20 3.30 2.89
N LYS A 16 16.56 2.50 2.04
CA LYS A 16 17.16 1.99 0.79
C LYS A 16 16.86 2.90 -0.41
N TRP A 17 16.29 4.07 -0.18
CA TRP A 17 16.01 5.04 -1.24
C TRP A 17 17.30 5.50 -1.92
N ASN A 18 17.32 5.44 -3.26
CA ASN A 18 18.41 5.92 -4.10
C ASN A 18 17.87 6.89 -5.15
N ASN A 19 18.30 8.14 -5.10
CA ASN A 19 17.86 9.18 -6.02
C ASN A 19 18.18 8.85 -7.50
N LYS A 20 19.32 8.23 -7.78
CA LYS A 20 19.71 7.88 -9.14
C LYS A 20 18.79 6.81 -9.71
N GLU A 21 18.51 5.76 -8.95
CA GLU A 21 17.59 4.69 -9.35
C GLU A 21 16.16 5.21 -9.55
N ALA A 22 15.65 6.00 -8.60
CA ALA A 22 14.33 6.61 -8.69
C ALA A 22 14.20 7.48 -9.95
N ASN A 23 15.19 8.35 -10.22
CA ASN A 23 15.21 9.21 -11.38
C ASN A 23 15.35 8.42 -12.70
N ASN A 24 16.13 7.36 -12.72
CA ASN A 24 16.24 6.49 -13.91
C ASN A 24 14.90 5.83 -14.23
N LEU A 25 14.21 5.34 -13.20
CA LEU A 25 12.88 4.73 -13.38
C LEU A 25 11.85 5.75 -13.87
N VAL A 26 11.85 6.97 -13.30
CA VAL A 26 11.00 8.07 -13.77
C VAL A 26 11.25 8.36 -15.25
N LYS A 27 12.52 8.52 -15.67
CA LYS A 27 12.88 8.75 -17.07
C LYS A 27 12.49 7.61 -18.00
N HIS A 28 12.56 6.36 -17.51
CA HIS A 28 12.14 5.19 -18.27
C HIS A 28 10.64 5.23 -18.57
N TYR A 29 9.83 5.46 -17.55
CA TYR A 29 8.37 5.49 -17.69
C TYR A 29 7.85 6.74 -18.42
N ASP A 30 8.53 7.87 -18.28
CA ASP A 30 8.20 9.12 -18.99
C ASP A 30 8.23 8.94 -20.51
N LYS A 31 9.17 8.15 -21.04
CA LYS A 31 9.27 7.81 -22.47
C LYS A 31 8.04 7.12 -23.06
N ILE A 32 7.27 6.47 -22.21
CA ILE A 32 6.02 5.76 -22.58
C ILE A 32 4.78 6.47 -22.02
N GLY A 33 4.92 7.74 -21.62
CA GLY A 33 3.79 8.59 -21.19
C GLY A 33 3.26 8.31 -19.78
N ILE A 34 4.00 7.59 -18.95
CA ILE A 34 3.62 7.28 -17.58
C ILE A 34 4.14 8.36 -16.64
N SER A 35 3.25 8.87 -15.78
CA SER A 35 3.57 9.97 -14.88
C SER A 35 4.64 9.60 -13.85
N LYS A 36 5.39 10.62 -13.40
CA LYS A 36 6.37 10.52 -12.33
C LYS A 36 5.81 9.86 -11.07
N ASP A 37 4.58 10.19 -10.68
CA ASP A 37 3.96 9.64 -9.47
C ASP A 37 3.79 8.11 -9.55
N ILE A 38 3.37 7.60 -10.71
CA ILE A 38 3.23 6.16 -10.95
C ILE A 38 4.60 5.48 -10.93
N ALA A 39 5.59 6.05 -11.62
CA ALA A 39 6.95 5.52 -11.63
C ALA A 39 7.55 5.44 -10.21
N LEU A 40 7.37 6.49 -9.41
CA LEU A 40 7.81 6.49 -8.00
C LEU A 40 7.01 5.51 -7.14
N ARG A 41 5.71 5.29 -7.42
CA ARG A 41 4.93 4.28 -6.72
C ARG A 41 5.47 2.86 -6.98
N ILE A 42 5.79 2.55 -8.23
CA ILE A 42 6.44 1.28 -8.59
C ILE A 42 7.77 1.13 -7.85
N TYR A 43 8.62 2.16 -7.87
CA TYR A 43 9.92 2.15 -7.19
C TYR A 43 9.80 1.88 -5.69
N THR A 44 8.95 2.64 -4.99
CA THR A 44 8.77 2.48 -3.55
C THR A 44 8.15 1.13 -3.18
N SER A 45 7.25 0.61 -4.02
CA SER A 45 6.68 -0.73 -3.82
C SER A 45 7.75 -1.82 -3.90
N ARG A 46 8.66 -1.71 -4.87
CA ARG A 46 9.80 -2.63 -5.00
C ARG A 46 10.75 -2.53 -3.81
N LEU A 47 11.01 -1.33 -3.30
CA LEU A 47 11.83 -1.14 -2.09
C LEU A 47 11.23 -1.87 -0.88
N LEU A 48 9.91 -1.72 -0.66
CA LEU A 48 9.20 -2.39 0.43
C LEU A 48 9.18 -3.91 0.22
N GLY A 49 8.86 -4.37 -0.98
CA GLY A 49 8.77 -5.79 -1.33
C GLY A 49 10.10 -6.54 -1.23
N ASN A 50 11.23 -5.84 -1.43
CA ASN A 50 12.58 -6.39 -1.27
C ASN A 50 13.10 -6.37 0.17
N ASP A 51 12.28 -5.98 1.14
CA ASP A 51 12.64 -6.06 2.55
C ASP A 51 11.80 -7.13 3.26
N SER A 52 12.41 -8.31 3.48
CA SER A 52 11.76 -9.46 4.12
C SER A 52 11.29 -9.20 5.57
N LYS A 53 11.73 -8.11 6.20
CA LYS A 53 11.22 -7.68 7.51
C LYS A 53 9.88 -6.95 7.42
N LEU A 54 9.54 -6.46 6.22
CA LEU A 54 8.31 -5.71 5.94
C LEU A 54 7.30 -6.51 5.14
N VAL A 55 7.76 -7.31 4.17
CA VAL A 55 6.90 -8.02 3.22
C VAL A 55 7.47 -9.41 2.94
N LEU A 56 6.62 -10.44 2.98
CA LEU A 56 6.95 -11.82 2.62
C LEU A 56 5.94 -12.34 1.59
N HIS A 57 6.41 -13.09 0.59
CA HIS A 57 5.61 -13.93 -0.30
C HIS A 57 4.35 -13.26 -0.90
N GLY A 58 4.50 -12.07 -1.47
CA GLY A 58 3.37 -11.37 -2.08
C GLY A 58 2.42 -10.69 -1.10
N GLY A 59 2.73 -10.71 0.20
CA GLY A 59 2.03 -9.94 1.23
C GLY A 59 2.22 -8.43 1.05
N GLY A 60 1.49 -7.66 1.86
CA GLY A 60 1.50 -6.20 1.79
C GLY A 60 0.81 -5.64 0.54
N ASN A 61 0.62 -4.34 0.55
CA ASN A 61 -0.08 -3.63 -0.52
C ASN A 61 0.40 -2.19 -0.61
N THR A 62 0.32 -1.65 -1.81
CA THR A 62 0.63 -0.23 -2.03
C THR A 62 -0.37 0.37 -2.98
N SER A 63 -0.65 1.65 -2.80
CA SER A 63 -1.56 2.37 -3.69
C SER A 63 -1.13 3.81 -3.95
N LEU A 64 -1.74 4.38 -4.98
CA LEU A 64 -1.58 5.76 -5.39
C LEU A 64 -2.93 6.32 -5.84
N LYS A 65 -3.30 7.49 -5.34
CA LYS A 65 -4.46 8.26 -5.83
C LYS A 65 -3.99 9.33 -6.80
N ILE A 66 -4.60 9.35 -7.97
CA ILE A 66 -4.32 10.35 -9.01
C ILE A 66 -5.61 10.96 -9.56
N LEU A 67 -5.48 12.15 -10.09
CA LEU A 67 -6.49 12.79 -10.93
C LEU A 67 -6.09 12.58 -12.39
N LYS A 68 -6.95 11.96 -13.20
CA LYS A 68 -6.72 11.73 -14.62
C LYS A 68 -7.86 12.35 -15.43
N THR A 69 -7.54 12.88 -16.59
CA THR A 69 -8.56 13.32 -17.54
C THR A 69 -8.95 12.13 -18.41
N ASN A 70 -10.24 11.80 -18.46
CA ASN A 70 -10.74 10.74 -19.31
C ASN A 70 -10.90 11.19 -20.77
N ASN A 71 -11.30 10.28 -21.67
CA ASN A 71 -11.48 10.57 -23.10
C ASN A 71 -12.54 11.64 -23.38
N GLN A 72 -13.47 11.87 -22.46
CA GLN A 72 -14.51 12.91 -22.54
C GLN A 72 -14.05 14.25 -21.94
N LYS A 73 -12.76 14.42 -21.65
CA LYS A 73 -12.15 15.58 -21.00
C LYS A 73 -12.62 15.85 -19.56
N ASN A 74 -13.30 14.92 -18.92
CA ASN A 74 -13.71 15.01 -17.52
C ASN A 74 -12.58 14.57 -16.60
N LYS A 75 -12.39 15.28 -15.50
CA LYS A 75 -11.47 14.88 -14.43
C LYS A 75 -12.06 13.72 -13.63
N GLN A 76 -11.29 12.67 -13.44
CA GLN A 76 -11.69 11.46 -12.71
C GLN A 76 -10.65 11.12 -11.65
N ASN A 77 -11.12 10.91 -10.43
CA ASN A 77 -10.28 10.41 -9.34
C ASN A 77 -10.05 8.91 -9.50
N ILE A 78 -8.81 8.49 -9.54
CA ILE A 78 -8.42 7.09 -9.76
C ILE A 78 -7.58 6.60 -8.60
N LEU A 79 -7.86 5.39 -8.15
CA LEU A 79 -7.00 4.61 -7.26
C LEU A 79 -6.25 3.56 -8.09
N LEU A 80 -4.93 3.64 -8.12
CA LEU A 80 -4.07 2.52 -8.50
C LEU A 80 -3.75 1.76 -7.22
N VAL A 81 -3.99 0.45 -7.21
CA VAL A 81 -3.70 -0.40 -6.05
C VAL A 81 -3.06 -1.70 -6.52
N LYS A 82 -2.15 -2.25 -5.73
CA LYS A 82 -1.51 -3.53 -6.06
C LYS A 82 -2.57 -4.62 -6.31
N GLY A 83 -2.44 -5.29 -7.43
CA GLY A 83 -3.29 -6.43 -7.80
C GLY A 83 -3.09 -7.63 -6.89
N SER A 84 -4.15 -8.43 -6.75
CA SER A 84 -4.13 -9.68 -6.00
C SER A 84 -3.08 -10.63 -6.58
N GLY A 85 -2.29 -11.27 -5.72
CA GLY A 85 -1.26 -12.25 -6.13
C GLY A 85 0.01 -11.66 -6.75
N LYS A 86 0.10 -10.34 -6.96
CA LYS A 86 1.32 -9.71 -7.49
C LYS A 86 2.38 -9.56 -6.39
N ASP A 87 3.63 -9.88 -6.72
CA ASP A 87 4.78 -9.71 -5.83
C ASP A 87 5.27 -8.25 -5.84
N MET A 88 5.26 -7.60 -4.68
CA MET A 88 5.73 -6.20 -4.56
C MET A 88 7.21 -6.03 -4.94
N ALA A 89 8.05 -7.05 -4.70
CA ALA A 89 9.47 -6.97 -5.01
C ALA A 89 9.75 -6.82 -6.52
N LYS A 90 8.85 -7.33 -7.35
CA LYS A 90 8.97 -7.37 -8.81
C LYS A 90 7.86 -6.61 -9.53
N ILE A 91 7.00 -5.91 -8.78
CA ILE A 91 5.81 -5.27 -9.35
C ILE A 91 6.19 -4.26 -10.43
N ASP A 92 5.38 -4.23 -11.47
CA ASP A 92 5.47 -3.27 -12.56
C ASP A 92 4.10 -2.63 -12.81
N LEU A 93 3.98 -1.81 -13.85
CA LEU A 93 2.75 -1.11 -14.21
C LEU A 93 1.55 -2.06 -14.33
N ASP A 94 1.74 -3.22 -14.93
CA ASP A 94 0.74 -4.28 -15.09
C ASP A 94 0.23 -4.86 -13.76
N GLY A 95 0.97 -4.62 -12.67
CA GLY A 95 0.62 -5.05 -11.32
C GLY A 95 -0.32 -4.08 -10.58
N PHE A 96 -0.67 -2.94 -11.20
CA PHE A 96 -1.50 -1.90 -10.58
C PHE A 96 -2.83 -1.70 -11.34
N PRO A 97 -3.86 -2.51 -11.12
CA PRO A 97 -5.20 -2.20 -11.60
C PRO A 97 -5.64 -0.81 -11.13
N SER A 98 -6.35 -0.12 -12.01
CA SER A 98 -6.89 1.23 -11.79
C SER A 98 -8.39 1.14 -11.56
N LEU A 99 -8.88 1.78 -10.50
CA LEU A 99 -10.30 1.80 -10.14
C LEU A 99 -10.81 3.23 -9.98
N GLU A 100 -12.07 3.44 -10.27
CA GLU A 100 -12.77 4.70 -10.04
C GLU A 100 -12.91 4.97 -8.53
N LEU A 101 -12.12 5.93 -8.02
CA LEU A 101 -12.05 6.20 -6.58
C LEU A 101 -13.38 6.67 -6.00
N ASP A 102 -14.11 7.53 -6.72
CA ASP A 102 -15.39 8.09 -6.24
C ASP A 102 -16.45 6.99 -6.09
N ASN A 103 -16.46 6.00 -6.98
CA ASN A 103 -17.32 4.82 -6.87
C ASN A 103 -16.92 3.94 -5.68
N LEU A 104 -15.61 3.74 -5.43
CA LEU A 104 -15.15 3.04 -4.23
C LEU A 104 -15.56 3.77 -2.95
N LEU A 105 -15.44 5.09 -2.90
CA LEU A 105 -15.83 5.91 -1.76
C LEU A 105 -17.33 5.82 -1.48
N SER A 106 -18.18 5.65 -2.50
CA SER A 106 -19.62 5.48 -2.36
C SER A 106 -20.00 4.21 -1.58
N LEU A 107 -19.10 3.22 -1.52
CA LEU A 107 -19.33 1.98 -0.77
C LEU A 107 -19.32 2.17 0.75
N ARG A 108 -18.85 3.31 1.26
CA ARG A 108 -18.93 3.65 2.71
C ARG A 108 -20.35 3.62 3.27
N LYS A 109 -21.37 3.75 2.43
CA LYS A 109 -22.77 3.68 2.85
C LYS A 109 -23.20 2.28 3.30
N PHE A 110 -22.47 1.24 2.96
CA PHE A 110 -22.81 -0.12 3.37
C PHE A 110 -22.18 -0.45 4.72
N ASN A 111 -23.01 -0.81 5.70
CA ASN A 111 -22.52 -1.22 7.03
C ASN A 111 -21.82 -2.57 7.04
N LYS A 112 -22.20 -3.46 6.12
CA LYS A 112 -21.60 -4.78 5.93
C LYS A 112 -21.58 -5.13 4.45
N MET A 113 -20.53 -5.81 4.06
CA MET A 113 -20.36 -6.34 2.71
C MET A 113 -19.57 -7.64 2.81
N ASN A 114 -20.01 -8.71 2.17
CA ASN A 114 -19.23 -9.93 2.09
C ASN A 114 -18.17 -9.84 0.98
N ASP A 115 -17.19 -10.74 1.02
CA ASP A 115 -16.07 -10.73 0.09
C ASP A 115 -16.50 -10.86 -1.38
N PHE A 116 -17.53 -11.65 -1.65
CA PHE A 116 -18.06 -11.83 -3.01
C PHE A 116 -18.66 -10.52 -3.56
N GLN A 117 -19.46 -9.83 -2.76
CA GLN A 117 -20.02 -8.53 -3.12
C GLN A 117 -18.92 -7.50 -3.34
N MET A 118 -17.92 -7.47 -2.45
CA MET A 118 -16.78 -6.56 -2.52
C MET A 118 -15.98 -6.77 -3.82
N VAL A 119 -15.63 -8.02 -4.15
CA VAL A 119 -14.89 -8.35 -5.37
C VAL A 119 -15.68 -7.98 -6.63
N ASN A 120 -17.01 -8.18 -6.63
CA ASN A 120 -17.87 -7.79 -7.75
C ASN A 120 -17.90 -6.27 -7.94
N TYR A 121 -17.97 -5.49 -6.86
CA TYR A 121 -17.86 -4.04 -6.96
C TYR A 121 -16.50 -3.59 -7.49
N PHE A 122 -15.41 -4.21 -7.04
CA PHE A 122 -14.08 -3.88 -7.56
C PHE A 122 -14.00 -4.13 -9.06
N LYS A 123 -14.44 -5.28 -9.54
CA LYS A 123 -14.50 -5.58 -10.99
C LYS A 123 -15.31 -4.54 -11.76
N LYS A 124 -16.46 -4.15 -11.23
CA LYS A 124 -17.33 -3.13 -11.85
C LYS A 124 -16.67 -1.76 -11.94
N PHE A 125 -15.83 -1.41 -10.97
CA PHE A 125 -15.19 -0.10 -10.87
C PHE A 125 -13.79 -0.06 -11.47
N MET A 126 -13.27 -1.20 -11.95
CA MET A 126 -12.02 -1.23 -12.71
C MET A 126 -12.18 -0.48 -14.03
N ILE A 127 -11.19 0.35 -14.34
CA ILE A 127 -11.14 1.12 -15.60
C ILE A 127 -10.76 0.20 -16.77
N ASP A 128 -9.91 -0.78 -16.50
CA ASP A 128 -9.46 -1.79 -17.46
C ASP A 128 -9.46 -3.17 -16.80
N THR A 129 -10.33 -4.04 -17.28
CA THR A 129 -10.53 -5.40 -16.75
C THR A 129 -9.49 -6.41 -17.23
N THR A 130 -8.57 -6.01 -18.10
CA THR A 130 -7.44 -6.86 -18.54
C THR A 130 -6.35 -6.96 -17.47
N TYR A 131 -6.34 -6.01 -16.53
CA TYR A 131 -5.45 -6.04 -15.36
C TYR A 131 -5.87 -7.11 -14.34
N PRO A 132 -4.94 -7.54 -13.45
CA PRO A 132 -5.27 -8.44 -12.36
C PRO A 132 -6.41 -7.90 -11.50
N ASN A 133 -7.15 -8.79 -10.84
CA ASN A 133 -8.15 -8.35 -9.85
C ASN A 133 -7.49 -7.45 -8.80
N ALA A 134 -8.18 -6.40 -8.41
CA ALA A 134 -7.73 -5.55 -7.32
C ALA A 134 -7.66 -6.34 -6.01
N SER A 135 -6.74 -5.94 -5.12
CA SER A 135 -6.61 -6.56 -3.80
C SER A 135 -7.91 -6.47 -2.99
N VAL A 136 -8.15 -7.46 -2.13
CA VAL A 136 -9.26 -7.42 -1.15
C VAL A 136 -9.17 -6.22 -0.20
N GLU A 137 -7.98 -5.65 -0.04
CA GLU A 137 -7.71 -4.49 0.82
C GLU A 137 -7.97 -3.14 0.12
N THR A 138 -8.49 -3.16 -1.10
CA THR A 138 -8.74 -1.95 -1.92
C THR A 138 -9.58 -0.90 -1.18
N LEU A 139 -10.59 -1.29 -0.40
CA LEU A 139 -11.40 -0.33 0.37
C LEU A 139 -10.60 0.37 1.46
N LEU A 140 -9.70 -0.32 2.15
CA LEU A 140 -8.79 0.31 3.11
C LEU A 140 -7.98 1.41 2.43
N HIS A 141 -7.39 1.11 1.27
CA HIS A 141 -6.64 2.08 0.48
C HIS A 141 -7.50 3.22 -0.07
N ALA A 142 -8.74 2.95 -0.47
CA ALA A 142 -9.66 3.98 -0.94
C ALA A 142 -10.06 4.94 0.17
N PHE A 143 -10.38 4.41 1.37
CA PHE A 143 -10.96 5.17 2.47
C PHE A 143 -9.96 6.02 3.25
N LEU A 144 -8.70 5.65 3.30
CA LEU A 144 -7.65 6.49 3.87
C LEU A 144 -7.43 7.73 2.98
N PRO A 145 -7.29 8.95 3.55
CA PRO A 145 -7.30 10.19 2.75
C PRO A 145 -6.01 10.46 1.98
N HIS A 146 -4.94 9.73 2.28
CA HIS A 146 -3.61 10.02 1.74
C HIS A 146 -3.45 9.62 0.27
N LYS A 147 -2.61 10.37 -0.46
CA LYS A 147 -2.29 10.12 -1.87
C LYS A 147 -1.54 8.79 -2.06
N TYR A 148 -0.55 8.52 -1.20
CA TYR A 148 0.23 7.30 -1.18
C TYR A 148 -0.10 6.51 0.09
N ILE A 149 -0.35 5.22 -0.05
CA ILE A 149 -0.63 4.34 1.09
C ILE A 149 0.21 3.09 0.94
N ASP A 150 0.90 2.74 2.00
CA ASP A 150 1.72 1.55 2.13
C ASP A 150 1.17 0.67 3.23
N HIS A 151 0.90 -0.59 2.90
CA HIS A 151 0.53 -1.63 3.83
C HIS A 151 1.62 -2.70 3.85
N THR A 152 2.14 -2.99 5.02
CA THR A 152 3.20 -3.98 5.23
C THR A 152 2.85 -4.93 6.36
N HIS A 153 3.44 -6.12 6.33
CA HIS A 153 3.35 -7.11 7.40
C HIS A 153 4.66 -7.12 8.20
N SER A 154 5.04 -5.97 8.77
CA SER A 154 6.28 -5.87 9.54
C SER A 154 6.35 -6.91 10.64
N SER A 155 7.35 -7.80 10.60
CA SER A 155 7.53 -8.86 11.61
C SER A 155 7.64 -8.30 13.02
N ALA A 156 8.28 -7.14 13.19
CA ALA A 156 8.40 -6.47 14.48
C ALA A 156 7.04 -6.00 15.00
N ILE A 157 6.21 -5.38 14.15
CA ILE A 157 4.86 -4.93 14.55
C ILE A 157 3.95 -6.13 14.81
N LEU A 158 3.97 -7.14 13.93
CA LEU A 158 3.16 -8.36 14.12
C LEU A 158 3.49 -9.07 15.44
N SER A 159 4.76 -9.11 15.84
CA SER A 159 5.16 -9.70 17.13
C SER A 159 4.57 -8.96 18.35
N LEU A 160 4.29 -7.67 18.21
CA LEU A 160 3.67 -6.86 19.27
C LEU A 160 2.15 -6.98 19.25
N VAL A 161 1.53 -6.88 18.08
CA VAL A 161 0.05 -6.83 17.97
C VAL A 161 -0.62 -8.19 18.15
N ASN A 162 0.10 -9.29 17.94
CA ASN A 162 -0.40 -10.65 18.15
C ASN A 162 -0.36 -11.13 19.61
N GLN A 163 -0.02 -10.24 20.56
CA GLN A 163 -0.02 -10.58 21.99
C GLN A 163 -1.35 -10.26 22.65
N LYS A 164 -1.74 -11.00 23.70
CA LYS A 164 -2.99 -10.78 24.44
C LYS A 164 -3.15 -9.36 24.99
N ASN A 165 -2.04 -8.72 25.38
CA ASN A 165 -2.00 -7.36 25.94
C ASN A 165 -1.50 -6.32 24.93
N ASN A 166 -1.69 -6.56 23.64
CA ASN A 166 -1.19 -5.76 22.53
C ASN A 166 -1.49 -4.25 22.66
N LYS A 167 -2.70 -3.87 23.07
CA LYS A 167 -3.09 -2.46 23.24
C LYS A 167 -2.20 -1.75 24.27
N SER A 168 -1.94 -2.39 25.41
CA SER A 168 -1.09 -1.83 26.47
C SER A 168 0.35 -1.73 26.00
N ILE A 169 0.87 -2.76 25.33
CA ILE A 169 2.23 -2.78 24.78
C ILE A 169 2.40 -1.66 23.74
N CYS A 170 1.49 -1.58 22.76
CA CYS A 170 1.56 -0.56 21.71
C CYS A 170 1.43 0.86 22.28
N LYS A 171 0.53 1.07 23.25
CA LYS A 171 0.41 2.38 23.92
C LYS A 171 1.70 2.77 24.63
N LYS A 172 2.33 1.84 25.35
CA LYS A 172 3.60 2.08 26.06
C LYS A 172 4.76 2.41 25.11
N LEU A 173 4.83 1.75 23.95
CA LEU A 173 5.94 1.91 23.00
C LEU A 173 5.76 3.09 22.05
N PHE A 174 4.54 3.38 21.64
CA PHE A 174 4.26 4.33 20.56
C PHE A 174 3.42 5.53 21.01
N ASP A 175 2.89 5.49 22.25
CA ASP A 175 2.00 6.52 22.78
C ASP A 175 0.83 6.79 21.83
N ASN A 176 0.59 8.05 21.46
CA ASN A 176 -0.49 8.46 20.55
C ASN A 176 -0.05 8.51 19.06
N LYS A 177 1.10 7.96 18.73
CA LYS A 177 1.64 7.98 17.36
C LYS A 177 1.03 6.92 16.44
N LEU A 178 0.28 5.96 17.00
CA LEU A 178 -0.38 4.89 16.25
C LEU A 178 -1.87 4.88 16.52
N ALA A 179 -2.67 4.68 15.47
CA ALA A 179 -4.04 4.25 15.59
C ALA A 179 -4.09 2.70 15.61
N ILE A 180 -4.75 2.14 16.61
CA ILE A 180 -4.93 0.69 16.76
C ILE A 180 -6.37 0.37 16.39
N VAL A 181 -6.56 -0.44 15.34
CA VAL A 181 -7.85 -1.00 14.97
C VAL A 181 -8.00 -2.34 15.67
N PRO A 182 -8.97 -2.51 16.59
CA PRO A 182 -9.22 -3.79 17.24
C PRO A 182 -9.80 -4.81 16.27
N TYR A 183 -9.59 -6.09 16.59
CA TYR A 183 -10.28 -7.21 15.94
C TYR A 183 -11.78 -7.13 16.16
#